data_6b04eef3c14a4c560f25c0424f4f1e64
#
_entry.id   6b04eef3c14a4c560f25c0424f4f1e64
#
_cell.length_a   1.000
_cell.length_b   1.000
_cell.length_c   1.000
_cell.angle_alpha   90.00
_cell.angle_beta   90.00
_cell.angle_gamma   90.00
#
_symmetry.space_group_name_H-M   'P 1'
#
loop_
_entity.id
_entity.type
_entity.pdbx_description
1 polymer ?
#
loop_
_entity_poly.entity_id
_entity_poly.type
_entity_poly.pdbx_seq_one_letter_code
_entity_poly.pdbx_strand_id
1 'polypeptide(L)' 'DQHRMMISLETHNQNNVEFYQKFGFKVYGVLEKNFSLKQYCMIREVR' A
#
# COMPACT_ATOMS: atom_id res chain seq x y z
N ASP A 1 5.27 -8.77 -19.91
CA ASP A 1 5.32 -10.17 -19.56
C ASP A 1 4.01 -10.63 -18.97
N GLN A 2 3.57 -11.81 -19.36
CA GLN A 2 2.30 -12.33 -18.90
C GLN A 2 2.33 -12.80 -17.46
N HIS A 3 3.47 -12.79 -16.83
CA HIS A 3 3.60 -13.30 -15.46
C HIS A 3 3.80 -12.18 -14.45
N ARG A 4 3.30 -11.02 -14.77
CA ARG A 4 3.33 -9.96 -13.79
C ARG A 4 2.45 -10.32 -12.61
N MET A 5 2.98 -10.10 -11.45
CA MET A 5 2.24 -10.28 -10.22
C MET A 5 2.18 -8.95 -9.49
N MET A 6 1.06 -8.73 -8.84
CA MET A 6 0.90 -7.53 -8.04
C MET A 6 0.65 -7.94 -6.61
N ILE A 7 1.40 -7.35 -5.71
CA ILE A 7 1.24 -7.56 -4.29
C ILE A 7 0.58 -6.33 -3.72
N SER A 8 -0.53 -6.53 -3.04
CA SER A 8 -1.24 -5.43 -2.40
C SER A 8 -1.25 -5.64 -0.91
N LEU A 9 -1.26 -4.55 -0.18
CA LEU A 9 -1.37 -4.60 1.26
C LEU A 9 -2.10 -3.36 1.75
N GLU A 10 -2.55 -3.43 2.99
CA GLU A 10 -3.24 -2.32 3.63
C GLU A 10 -2.60 -2.09 4.99
N THR A 11 -2.45 -0.84 5.34
CA THR A 11 -1.86 -0.50 6.63
C THR A 11 -2.55 0.74 7.19
N HIS A 12 -2.65 0.78 8.50
CA HIS A 12 -3.21 1.94 9.19
C HIS A 12 -2.12 2.87 9.70
N ASN A 13 -0.88 2.47 9.62
CA ASN A 13 0.22 3.20 10.23
C ASN A 13 1.00 3.95 9.15
N GLN A 14 1.06 5.27 9.31
CA GLN A 14 1.76 6.09 8.33
C GLN A 14 3.26 5.76 8.27
N ASN A 15 3.85 5.36 9.39
CA ASN A 15 5.25 4.97 9.38
C ASN A 15 5.48 3.74 8.52
N ASN A 16 4.50 2.84 8.49
CA ASN A 16 4.59 1.67 7.63
C ASN A 16 4.50 2.05 6.16
N VAL A 17 3.74 3.09 5.84
CA VAL A 17 3.66 3.56 4.47
C VAL A 17 5.05 3.93 3.97
N GLU A 18 5.78 4.71 4.75
CA GLU A 18 7.13 5.09 4.35
C GLU A 18 8.05 3.88 4.24
N PHE A 19 7.90 2.96 5.17
CA PHE A 19 8.69 1.73 5.15
C PHE A 19 8.47 0.95 3.87
N TYR A 20 7.21 0.76 3.49
CA TYR A 20 6.89 -0.02 2.30
C TYR A 20 7.26 0.72 1.02
N GLN A 21 7.22 2.05 1.04
CA GLN A 21 7.63 2.81 -0.13
C GLN A 21 9.09 2.55 -0.49
N LYS A 22 9.91 2.27 0.50
CA LYS A 22 11.30 1.93 0.25
C LYS A 22 11.45 0.61 -0.49
N PHE A 23 10.44 -0.23 -0.42
CA PHE A 23 10.45 -1.52 -1.13
C PHE A 23 9.72 -1.45 -2.45
N GLY A 24 9.35 -0.27 -2.89
CA GLY A 24 8.71 -0.11 -4.19
C GLY A 24 7.20 -0.11 -4.16
N PHE A 25 6.60 -0.14 -2.99
CA PHE A 25 5.15 -0.03 -2.88
C PHE A 25 4.72 1.40 -3.12
N LYS A 26 3.55 1.55 -3.71
CA LYS A 26 2.95 2.86 -3.95
C LYS A 26 1.57 2.90 -3.35
N VAL A 27 1.22 4.04 -2.79
CA VAL A 27 -0.14 4.23 -2.28
C VAL A 27 -1.04 4.52 -3.47
N TYR A 28 -2.08 3.71 -3.62
CA TYR A 28 -3.04 3.93 -4.70
C TYR A 28 -4.40 4.33 -4.17
N GLY A 29 -4.60 4.33 -2.88
CA GLY A 29 -5.86 4.76 -2.29
C GLY A 29 -5.73 4.92 -0.80
N VAL A 30 -6.57 5.77 -0.25
CA VAL A 30 -6.67 5.97 1.18
C VAL A 30 -8.13 5.89 1.55
N LEU A 31 -8.45 5.02 2.49
CA LEU A 31 -9.81 4.85 2.98
C LEU A 31 -9.90 5.37 4.40
N GLU A 32 -10.95 6.13 4.69
CA GLU A 32 -11.26 6.55 6.04
C GLU A 32 -12.35 5.66 6.58
N LYS A 33 -11.97 4.79 7.50
CA LYS A 33 -12.92 3.84 8.08
C LYS A 33 -13.70 4.45 9.22
N ASN A 34 -13.03 5.28 10.01
CA ASN A 34 -13.62 5.95 11.16
C ASN A 34 -13.03 7.33 11.26
N PHE A 35 -13.47 8.07 12.29
CA PHE A 35 -13.06 9.46 12.44
C PHE A 35 -11.56 9.65 12.47
N SER A 36 -10.84 8.70 13.02
CA SER A 36 -9.41 8.84 13.19
C SER A 36 -8.62 7.72 12.56
N LEU A 37 -9.28 6.81 11.86
CA LEU A 37 -8.59 5.66 11.26
C LEU A 37 -8.55 5.82 9.76
N LYS A 38 -7.35 5.90 9.23
CA LYS A 38 -7.13 5.90 7.80
C LYS A 38 -6.44 4.60 7.42
N GLN A 39 -6.86 4.05 6.32
CA GLN A 39 -6.28 2.84 5.79
C GLN A 39 -5.62 3.16 4.46
N TYR A 40 -4.33 2.92 4.39
CA TYR A 40 -3.55 3.19 3.19
C TYR A 40 -3.46 1.90 2.39
N CYS A 41 -3.91 1.97 1.15
CA CYS A 41 -3.87 0.83 0.24
C CYS A 41 -2.65 0.98 -0.64
N MET A 42 -1.77 0.00 -0.59
CA MET A 42 -0.51 0.07 -1.30
C MET A 42 -0.37 -1.12 -2.24
N ILE A 43 0.36 -0.91 -3.31
CA ILE A 43 0.53 -1.94 -4.32
C ILE A 43 1.96 -1.89 -4.84
N ARG A 44 2.47 -3.06 -5.16
CA ARG A 44 3.78 -3.20 -5.76
C ARG A 44 3.69 -4.19 -6.90
N GLU A 45 4.28 -3.83 -8.03
CA GLU A 45 4.36 -4.72 -9.16
C GLU A 45 5.61 -5.57 -9.04
N VAL A 46 5.47 -6.86 -9.24
CA VAL A 46 6.56 -7.81 -9.17
C VAL A 46 6.63 -8.54 -10.50
N ARG A 47 7.84 -8.65 -11.02
CA ARG A 47 8.06 -9.38 -12.26
C ARG A 47 8.68 -10.73 -11.99
#